data_e4b7ba5ecde32eee5738d5ef68c1e03f
#
_entry.id   e4b7ba5ecde32eee5738d5ef68c1e03f
#
_cell.length_a   1.000
_cell.length_b   1.000
_cell.length_c   1.000
_cell.angle_alpha   90.00
_cell.angle_beta   90.00
_cell.angle_gamma   90.00
#
_symmetry.space_group_name_H-M   'P 1'
#
loop_
_entity.id
_entity.type
_entity.pdbx_description
1 polymer ?
#
loop_
_entity_poly.entity_id
_entity_poly.type
_entity_poly.pdbx_seq_one_letter_code
_entity_poly.pdbx_strand_id
1 'polypeptide(L)'
;MTPQPLLDLINLVPRDWILPPANLFLLIALGLLVRRRWRRAGTVLAGASLALLAFLSTTGGARLLVAPLEAMSAPLREPERAGAQAIVVLASGRLQDAPEYGDRDIPDYIALARVRYGAHLQRRTGLPVLVSGGNGASGIDPAADDRAYVKADAMATALREDFGVPVQWVERHSRDTNENASDSAVLLRAAGIQRILLVTDAMHMPRSCAAFERAGLDVVRAPTMFFGRQAPVLNSWVPGAEGMRRSRYALYEWMGSLWYRLRADGKDGREAAIAAKCYGS
;
A
#
# COMPACT_ATOMS: atom_id res chain seq x y z
N MET A 1 -21.21 -20.35 -2.05
CA MET A 1 -20.73 -20.39 -3.45
C MET A 1 -20.73 -18.97 -3.99
N THR A 2 -19.58 -18.31 -4.00
CA THR A 2 -19.42 -16.99 -4.65
C THR A 2 -19.41 -17.21 -6.17
N PRO A 3 -20.17 -16.47 -6.95
CA PRO A 3 -20.24 -16.68 -8.38
C PRO A 3 -18.90 -16.27 -9.02
N GLN A 4 -18.09 -17.28 -9.34
CA GLN A 4 -16.81 -17.15 -10.05
C GLN A 4 -16.87 -16.21 -11.28
N PRO A 5 -17.92 -16.23 -12.12
CA PRO A 5 -17.98 -15.39 -13.31
C PRO A 5 -18.05 -13.88 -13.03
N LEU A 6 -18.53 -13.45 -11.87
CA LEU A 6 -18.56 -12.03 -11.50
C LEU A 6 -17.17 -11.54 -11.07
N LEU A 7 -16.39 -12.40 -10.45
CA LEU A 7 -15.00 -12.13 -10.04
C LEU A 7 -14.06 -12.04 -11.26
N ASP A 8 -14.29 -12.90 -12.25
CA ASP A 8 -13.51 -12.89 -13.50
C ASP A 8 -13.82 -11.63 -14.34
N LEU A 9 -15.06 -11.16 -14.32
CA LEU A 9 -15.45 -9.91 -15.00
C LEU A 9 -14.80 -8.67 -14.33
N ILE A 10 -14.68 -8.66 -12.99
CA ILE A 10 -14.02 -7.57 -12.24
C ILE A 10 -12.52 -7.56 -12.51
N ASN A 11 -11.90 -8.71 -12.74
CA ASN A 11 -10.48 -8.81 -13.09
C ASN A 11 -10.17 -8.34 -14.52
N LEU A 12 -11.15 -8.29 -15.41
CA LEU A 12 -11.03 -7.77 -16.77
C LEU A 12 -11.05 -6.23 -16.84
N VAL A 13 -11.58 -5.56 -15.82
CA VAL A 13 -11.57 -4.09 -15.78
C VAL A 13 -10.27 -3.63 -15.11
N PRO A 14 -9.42 -2.86 -15.79
CA PRO A 14 -8.23 -2.30 -15.16
C PRO A 14 -8.63 -1.55 -13.89
N ARG A 15 -7.95 -1.83 -12.78
CA ARG A 15 -8.23 -1.24 -11.45
C ARG A 15 -8.29 0.29 -11.49
N ASP A 16 -7.60 0.89 -12.45
CA ASP A 16 -7.55 2.32 -12.66
C ASP A 16 -8.89 2.92 -13.09
N TRP A 17 -9.77 2.14 -13.71
CA TRP A 17 -11.12 2.57 -14.10
C TRP A 17 -12.14 2.49 -12.96
N ILE A 18 -11.87 1.66 -11.95
CA ILE A 18 -12.75 1.48 -10.78
C ILE A 18 -12.51 2.57 -9.74
N LEU A 19 -11.26 3.05 -9.64
CA LEU A 19 -10.85 4.04 -8.64
C LEU A 19 -10.90 5.47 -9.19
N PRO A 20 -11.15 6.48 -8.31
CA PRO A 20 -11.04 7.87 -8.73
C PRO A 20 -9.58 8.21 -9.19
N PRO A 21 -9.43 9.15 -10.12
CA PRO A 21 -10.48 10.03 -10.67
C PRO A 21 -11.26 9.44 -11.86
N ALA A 22 -10.79 8.36 -12.50
CA ALA A 22 -11.33 7.87 -13.78
C ALA A 22 -12.82 7.54 -13.72
N ASN A 23 -13.26 6.78 -12.72
CA ASN A 23 -14.68 6.44 -12.54
C ASN A 23 -15.58 7.68 -12.40
N LEU A 24 -15.10 8.73 -11.72
CA LEU A 24 -15.88 9.97 -11.54
C LEU A 24 -15.98 10.77 -12.84
N PHE A 25 -14.92 10.81 -13.67
CA PHE A 25 -15.01 11.39 -15.01
C PHE A 25 -16.00 10.64 -15.90
N LEU A 26 -16.03 9.30 -15.84
CA LEU A 26 -17.02 8.50 -16.56
C LEU A 26 -18.44 8.78 -16.09
N LEU A 27 -18.67 8.91 -14.78
CA LEU A 27 -19.98 9.25 -14.23
C LEU A 27 -20.42 10.67 -14.61
N ILE A 28 -19.51 11.64 -14.69
CA ILE A 28 -19.80 12.98 -15.19
C ILE A 28 -20.23 12.91 -16.66
N ALA A 29 -19.47 12.21 -17.49
CA ALA A 29 -19.80 12.04 -18.91
C ALA A 29 -21.15 11.35 -19.11
N LEU A 30 -21.42 10.28 -18.36
CA LEU A 30 -22.69 9.58 -18.36
C LEU A 30 -23.83 10.50 -17.91
N GLY A 31 -23.64 11.30 -16.87
CA GLY A 31 -24.64 12.26 -16.39
C GLY A 31 -24.99 13.31 -17.46
N LEU A 32 -23.97 13.80 -18.20
CA LEU A 32 -24.20 14.72 -19.31
C LEU A 32 -24.97 14.08 -20.49
N LEU A 33 -24.72 12.79 -20.76
CA LEU A 33 -25.46 12.03 -21.76
C LEU A 33 -26.92 11.80 -21.32
N VAL A 34 -27.11 11.34 -20.08
CA VAL A 34 -28.44 11.10 -19.49
C VAL A 34 -29.26 12.38 -19.44
N ARG A 35 -28.63 13.54 -19.22
CA ARG A 35 -29.28 14.85 -19.21
C ARG A 35 -30.02 15.19 -20.51
N ARG A 36 -29.64 14.59 -21.64
CA ARG A 36 -30.33 14.78 -22.93
C ARG A 36 -31.76 14.23 -22.90
N ARG A 37 -32.03 13.14 -22.18
CA ARG A 37 -33.33 12.47 -22.08
C ARG A 37 -34.04 12.76 -20.75
N TRP A 38 -33.27 12.78 -19.62
CA TRP A 38 -33.76 13.00 -18.26
C TRP A 38 -32.96 14.12 -17.58
N ARG A 39 -33.36 15.37 -17.87
CA ARG A 39 -32.60 16.58 -17.48
C ARG A 39 -32.25 16.62 -16.01
N ARG A 40 -33.19 16.33 -15.09
CA ARG A 40 -32.94 16.37 -13.63
C ARG A 40 -31.96 15.28 -13.21
N ALA A 41 -32.21 14.03 -13.58
CA ALA A 41 -31.36 12.89 -13.21
C ALA A 41 -29.93 13.07 -13.73
N GLY A 42 -29.76 13.45 -15.01
CA GLY A 42 -28.43 13.67 -15.56
C GLY A 42 -27.69 14.86 -14.92
N THR A 43 -28.40 15.94 -14.59
CA THR A 43 -27.78 17.09 -13.88
C THR A 43 -27.34 16.70 -12.46
N VAL A 44 -28.16 15.94 -11.74
CA VAL A 44 -27.82 15.47 -10.38
C VAL A 44 -26.61 14.51 -10.43
N LEU A 45 -26.61 13.55 -11.37
CA LEU A 45 -25.49 12.62 -11.50
C LEU A 45 -24.17 13.35 -11.83
N ALA A 46 -24.18 14.22 -12.83
CA ALA A 46 -22.97 14.97 -13.20
C ALA A 46 -22.50 15.90 -12.07
N GLY A 47 -23.43 16.63 -11.44
CA GLY A 47 -23.12 17.56 -10.35
C GLY A 47 -22.59 16.86 -9.11
N ALA A 48 -23.20 15.74 -8.68
CA ALA A 48 -22.76 14.95 -7.54
C ALA A 48 -21.38 14.33 -7.79
N SER A 49 -21.13 13.80 -8.99
CA SER A 49 -19.83 13.24 -9.36
C SER A 49 -18.74 14.31 -9.38
N LEU A 50 -19.04 15.51 -9.89
CA LEU A 50 -18.11 16.64 -9.88
C LEU A 50 -17.82 17.13 -8.45
N ALA A 51 -18.84 17.24 -7.61
CA ALA A 51 -18.70 17.63 -6.21
C ALA A 51 -17.85 16.60 -5.44
N LEU A 52 -18.09 15.30 -5.66
CA LEU A 52 -17.30 14.23 -5.06
C LEU A 52 -15.85 14.24 -5.56
N LEU A 53 -15.63 14.47 -6.85
CA LEU A 53 -14.29 14.60 -7.43
C LEU A 53 -13.54 15.77 -6.77
N ALA A 54 -14.17 16.93 -6.65
CA ALA A 54 -13.58 18.10 -5.99
C ALA A 54 -13.27 17.81 -4.52
N PHE A 55 -14.20 17.20 -3.79
CA PHE A 55 -14.03 16.85 -2.38
C PHE A 55 -12.87 15.86 -2.16
N LEU A 56 -12.81 14.76 -2.92
CA LEU A 56 -11.74 13.77 -2.85
C LEU A 56 -10.39 14.33 -3.30
N SER A 57 -10.39 15.39 -4.09
CA SER A 57 -9.16 16.11 -4.48
C SER A 57 -8.62 17.00 -3.36
N THR A 58 -9.37 17.24 -2.28
CA THR A 58 -8.88 18.01 -1.13
C THR A 58 -8.13 17.12 -0.14
N THR A 59 -7.09 17.62 0.51
CA THR A 59 -6.40 16.87 1.58
C THR A 59 -7.29 16.74 2.82
N GLY A 60 -8.20 17.68 3.06
CA GLY A 60 -9.22 17.59 4.11
C GLY A 60 -10.21 16.47 3.87
N GLY A 61 -10.74 16.33 2.64
CA GLY A 61 -11.61 15.22 2.25
C GLY A 61 -10.89 13.87 2.29
N ALA A 62 -9.68 13.81 1.74
CA ALA A 62 -8.84 12.61 1.76
C ALA A 62 -8.59 12.12 3.20
N ARG A 63 -8.42 13.02 4.17
CA ARG A 63 -8.21 12.68 5.58
C ARG A 63 -9.32 11.81 6.17
N LEU A 64 -10.58 11.99 5.74
CA LEU A 64 -11.69 11.17 6.22
C LEU A 64 -11.55 9.69 5.82
N LEU A 65 -10.87 9.41 4.73
CA LEU A 65 -10.57 8.05 4.27
C LEU A 65 -9.26 7.52 4.89
N VAL A 66 -8.28 8.38 5.04
CA VAL A 66 -6.92 8.06 5.50
C VAL A 66 -6.85 7.84 7.00
N ALA A 67 -7.41 8.77 7.80
CA ALA A 67 -7.26 8.75 9.25
C ALA A 67 -7.78 7.46 9.93
N PRO A 68 -8.91 6.87 9.52
CA PRO A 68 -9.35 5.60 10.09
C PRO A 68 -8.44 4.43 9.75
N LEU A 69 -7.83 4.40 8.55
CA LEU A 69 -6.84 3.37 8.19
C LEU A 69 -5.58 3.47 9.06
N GLU A 70 -5.06 4.69 9.22
CA GLU A 70 -3.88 4.94 10.04
C GLU A 70 -4.14 4.70 11.52
N ALA A 71 -5.37 4.91 12.00
CA ALA A 71 -5.77 4.62 13.38
C ALA A 71 -5.68 3.13 13.73
N MET A 72 -5.77 2.24 12.74
CA MET A 72 -5.58 0.81 12.93
C MET A 72 -4.12 0.45 13.29
N SER A 73 -3.17 1.38 13.14
CA SER A 73 -1.75 1.13 13.35
C SER A 73 -1.08 2.25 14.15
N ALA A 74 -0.75 1.97 15.40
CA ALA A 74 0.01 2.90 16.22
C ALA A 74 1.49 2.97 15.79
N PRO A 75 2.15 4.14 15.90
CA PRO A 75 3.59 4.23 15.69
C PRO A 75 4.35 3.38 16.70
N LEU A 76 5.38 2.67 16.22
CA LEU A 76 6.28 1.90 17.09
C LEU A 76 7.24 2.84 17.81
N ARG A 77 7.13 2.92 19.14
CA ARG A 77 7.94 3.84 19.96
C ARG A 77 9.20 3.18 20.50
N GLU A 78 9.13 1.91 20.85
CA GLU A 78 10.21 1.13 21.50
C GLU A 78 10.55 -0.11 20.66
N PRO A 79 11.19 0.05 19.49
CA PRO A 79 11.52 -1.08 18.62
C PRO A 79 12.51 -2.05 19.26
N GLU A 80 13.36 -1.59 20.18
CA GLU A 80 14.34 -2.41 20.89
C GLU A 80 13.66 -3.44 21.82
N ARG A 81 12.48 -3.12 22.32
CA ARG A 81 11.71 -3.98 23.22
C ARG A 81 10.69 -4.86 22.50
N ALA A 82 10.63 -4.75 21.18
CA ALA A 82 9.64 -5.48 20.37
C ALA A 82 9.90 -6.99 20.33
N GLY A 83 11.08 -7.45 20.70
CA GLY A 83 11.48 -8.86 20.64
C GLY A 83 11.55 -9.40 19.21
N ALA A 84 11.65 -8.53 18.21
CA ALA A 84 11.79 -8.92 16.82
C ALA A 84 13.20 -9.39 16.50
N GLN A 85 13.31 -10.21 15.45
CA GLN A 85 14.56 -10.85 15.04
C GLN A 85 15.08 -10.30 13.70
N ALA A 86 14.22 -9.65 12.91
CA ALA A 86 14.57 -9.00 11.65
C ALA A 86 13.64 -7.83 11.35
N ILE A 87 14.07 -6.95 10.45
CA ILE A 87 13.29 -5.86 9.87
C ILE A 87 12.95 -6.24 8.43
N VAL A 88 11.66 -6.18 8.07
CA VAL A 88 11.20 -6.38 6.69
C VAL A 88 10.68 -5.05 6.16
N VAL A 89 11.25 -4.56 5.07
CA VAL A 89 10.87 -3.30 4.43
C VAL A 89 10.19 -3.61 3.11
N LEU A 90 8.91 -3.21 2.97
CA LEU A 90 8.13 -3.46 1.76
C LEU A 90 8.33 -2.38 0.71
N ALA A 91 8.48 -2.80 -0.54
CA ALA A 91 8.54 -1.89 -1.68
C ALA A 91 7.20 -1.19 -1.92
N SER A 92 7.27 -0.08 -2.65
CA SER A 92 6.14 0.63 -3.27
C SER A 92 6.37 0.70 -4.77
N GLY A 93 7.09 1.71 -5.23
CA GLY A 93 7.46 1.92 -6.60
C GLY A 93 8.96 2.19 -6.77
N ARG A 94 9.35 2.36 -8.02
CA ARG A 94 10.70 2.79 -8.41
C ARG A 94 10.61 3.86 -9.51
N LEU A 95 11.61 4.69 -9.59
CA LEU A 95 11.89 5.54 -10.75
C LEU A 95 12.92 4.79 -11.58
N GLN A 96 12.56 4.52 -12.83
CA GLN A 96 13.40 3.75 -13.75
C GLN A 96 14.41 4.66 -14.43
N ASP A 97 15.58 4.10 -14.72
CA ASP A 97 16.61 4.73 -15.54
C ASP A 97 16.90 6.18 -15.10
N ALA A 98 17.13 6.41 -13.79
CA ALA A 98 17.40 7.73 -13.24
C ALA A 98 18.77 8.24 -13.73
N PRO A 99 18.83 9.26 -14.61
CA PRO A 99 20.06 9.65 -15.27
C PRO A 99 21.09 10.25 -14.31
N GLU A 100 20.62 10.93 -13.25
CA GLU A 100 21.47 11.50 -12.19
C GLU A 100 22.14 10.44 -11.32
N TYR A 101 21.69 9.18 -11.41
CA TYR A 101 22.26 8.02 -10.72
C TYR A 101 22.93 7.03 -11.68
N GLY A 102 23.29 7.49 -12.92
CA GLY A 102 23.92 6.64 -13.93
C GLY A 102 22.96 5.62 -14.52
N ASP A 103 21.76 6.03 -14.84
CA ASP A 103 20.66 5.24 -15.43
C ASP A 103 20.26 4.01 -14.58
N ARG A 104 20.44 4.11 -13.25
CA ARG A 104 20.01 3.08 -12.32
C ARG A 104 18.59 3.35 -11.82
N ASP A 105 17.89 2.29 -11.47
CA ASP A 105 16.60 2.40 -10.79
C ASP A 105 16.80 2.87 -9.33
N ILE A 106 15.98 3.81 -8.90
CA ILE A 106 15.95 4.30 -7.52
C ILE A 106 14.55 4.10 -6.90
N PRO A 107 14.44 3.99 -5.56
CA PRO A 107 13.14 3.94 -4.91
C PRO A 107 12.32 5.19 -5.21
N ASP A 108 10.99 5.03 -5.47
CA ASP A 108 10.10 6.19 -5.48
C ASP A 108 10.05 6.84 -4.08
N TYR A 109 9.42 8.00 -3.97
CA TYR A 109 9.37 8.76 -2.71
C TYR A 109 8.68 7.99 -1.57
N ILE A 110 7.74 7.07 -1.86
CA ILE A 110 7.08 6.24 -0.85
C ILE A 110 8.05 5.13 -0.41
N ALA A 111 8.67 4.43 -1.36
CA ALA A 111 9.65 3.39 -1.06
C ALA A 111 10.86 3.99 -0.30
N LEU A 112 11.33 5.18 -0.71
CA LEU A 112 12.42 5.88 -0.03
C LEU A 112 12.06 6.25 1.43
N ALA A 113 10.84 6.68 1.69
CA ALA A 113 10.39 6.95 3.07
C ALA A 113 10.38 5.68 3.93
N ARG A 114 9.98 4.53 3.37
CA ARG A 114 10.04 3.23 4.05
C ARG A 114 11.48 2.78 4.28
N VAL A 115 12.35 2.91 3.28
CA VAL A 115 13.81 2.66 3.37
C VAL A 115 14.44 3.49 4.48
N ARG A 116 14.18 4.80 4.51
CA ARG A 116 14.67 5.70 5.57
C ARG A 116 14.22 5.26 6.95
N TYR A 117 12.98 4.82 7.11
CA TYR A 117 12.49 4.34 8.39
C TYR A 117 13.07 2.97 8.75
N GLY A 118 13.23 2.07 7.79
CA GLY A 118 13.95 0.79 7.97
C GLY A 118 15.37 1.01 8.44
N ALA A 119 16.10 1.94 7.82
CA ALA A 119 17.45 2.33 8.24
C ALA A 119 17.48 2.93 9.66
N HIS A 120 16.48 3.75 10.03
CA HIS A 120 16.34 4.26 11.39
C HIS A 120 16.16 3.13 12.42
N LEU A 121 15.29 2.18 12.13
CA LEU A 121 15.04 1.03 13.00
C LEU A 121 16.29 0.14 13.11
N GLN A 122 17.00 -0.10 12.01
CA GLN A 122 18.21 -0.90 12.00
C GLN A 122 19.29 -0.31 12.91
N ARG A 123 19.51 1.01 12.84
CA ARG A 123 20.49 1.69 13.71
C ARG A 123 20.12 1.60 15.20
N ARG A 124 18.82 1.58 15.51
CA ARG A 124 18.34 1.47 16.90
C ARG A 124 18.39 0.06 17.45
N THR A 125 18.17 -0.95 16.60
CA THR A 125 17.97 -2.33 17.05
C THR A 125 19.15 -3.25 16.71
N GLY A 126 19.97 -2.90 15.72
CA GLY A 126 21.01 -3.77 15.17
C GLY A 126 20.48 -4.98 14.38
N LEU A 127 19.14 -5.08 14.15
CA LEU A 127 18.54 -6.23 13.51
C LEU A 127 18.88 -6.32 12.01
N PRO A 128 19.01 -7.54 11.46
CA PRO A 128 19.22 -7.73 10.03
C PRO A 128 18.00 -7.26 9.23
N VAL A 129 18.24 -6.74 8.02
CA VAL A 129 17.23 -6.16 7.16
C VAL A 129 16.96 -7.06 5.96
N LEU A 130 15.67 -7.32 5.69
CA LEU A 130 15.14 -7.86 4.46
C LEU A 130 14.37 -6.76 3.72
N VAL A 131 14.63 -6.61 2.43
CA VAL A 131 13.79 -5.81 1.52
C VAL A 131 13.00 -6.72 0.61
N SER A 132 11.71 -6.42 0.41
CA SER A 132 10.82 -7.27 -0.39
C SER A 132 10.04 -6.45 -1.41
N GLY A 133 10.08 -6.89 -2.66
CA GLY A 133 9.32 -6.30 -3.74
C GLY A 133 9.90 -6.62 -5.11
N GLY A 134 9.26 -7.54 -5.82
CA GLY A 134 9.55 -7.86 -7.21
C GLY A 134 8.94 -6.83 -8.18
N ASN A 135 8.84 -7.26 -9.42
CA ASN A 135 8.27 -6.47 -10.51
C ASN A 135 6.76 -6.68 -10.68
N GLY A 136 6.02 -6.76 -9.59
CA GLY A 136 4.58 -6.93 -9.65
C GLY A 136 3.96 -5.96 -10.65
N ALA A 137 3.06 -6.46 -11.48
CA ALA A 137 2.37 -5.73 -12.53
C ALA A 137 1.82 -4.37 -12.05
N SER A 138 2.62 -3.33 -12.20
CA SER A 138 2.11 -1.98 -12.39
C SER A 138 1.50 -2.02 -13.78
N GLY A 139 0.16 -2.04 -13.91
CA GLY A 139 -0.61 -2.37 -15.09
C GLY A 139 -0.35 -1.58 -16.38
N ILE A 140 0.88 -1.25 -16.70
CA ILE A 140 1.25 -0.45 -17.86
C ILE A 140 1.98 -1.24 -18.94
N ASP A 141 2.76 -2.26 -18.59
CA ASP A 141 3.33 -3.16 -19.59
C ASP A 141 3.87 -4.47 -18.97
N PRO A 142 3.18 -5.61 -19.13
CA PRO A 142 3.70 -6.89 -18.68
C PRO A 142 4.93 -7.38 -19.48
N ALA A 143 5.15 -6.84 -20.69
CA ALA A 143 6.26 -7.22 -21.56
C ALA A 143 7.52 -6.38 -21.36
N ALA A 144 7.41 -5.22 -20.68
CA ALA A 144 8.55 -4.32 -20.43
C ALA A 144 9.42 -4.76 -19.24
N ASP A 145 9.10 -5.84 -18.56
CA ASP A 145 9.62 -6.11 -17.22
C ASP A 145 10.66 -7.24 -17.13
N ASP A 146 11.27 -7.63 -18.25
CA ASP A 146 12.40 -8.56 -18.27
C ASP A 146 13.76 -7.86 -17.95
N ARG A 147 13.72 -6.64 -17.45
CA ARG A 147 14.92 -5.92 -17.02
C ARG A 147 15.38 -6.43 -15.66
N ALA A 148 16.70 -6.60 -15.56
CA ALA A 148 17.42 -7.18 -14.42
C ALA A 148 17.20 -6.48 -13.07
N TYR A 149 16.47 -5.35 -13.01
CA TYR A 149 16.27 -4.58 -11.79
C TYR A 149 14.83 -4.65 -11.30
N VAL A 150 14.68 -5.06 -10.05
CA VAL A 150 13.40 -5.13 -9.33
C VAL A 150 13.36 -4.05 -8.23
N LYS A 151 12.15 -3.74 -7.74
CA LYS A 151 11.95 -2.71 -6.68
C LYS A 151 12.82 -2.96 -5.45
N ALA A 152 13.00 -4.22 -5.06
CA ALA A 152 13.82 -4.58 -3.91
C ALA A 152 15.30 -4.27 -4.12
N ASP A 153 15.83 -4.37 -5.35
CA ASP A 153 17.22 -4.02 -5.64
C ASP A 153 17.48 -2.53 -5.47
N ALA A 154 16.58 -1.68 -6.01
CA ALA A 154 16.66 -0.23 -5.81
C ALA A 154 16.66 0.14 -4.32
N MET A 155 15.80 -0.52 -3.52
CA MET A 155 15.75 -0.30 -2.07
C MET A 155 17.00 -0.79 -1.35
N ALA A 156 17.54 -1.95 -1.76
CA ALA A 156 18.75 -2.50 -1.19
C ALA A 156 19.98 -1.62 -1.47
N THR A 157 20.05 -1.08 -2.69
CA THR A 157 21.08 -0.11 -3.08
C THR A 157 20.99 1.15 -2.23
N ALA A 158 19.81 1.75 -2.12
CA ALA A 158 19.61 2.94 -1.29
C ALA A 158 19.95 2.68 0.20
N LEU A 159 19.56 1.53 0.77
CA LEU A 159 19.94 1.19 2.15
C LEU A 159 21.46 1.13 2.34
N ARG A 160 22.17 0.52 1.40
CA ARG A 160 23.62 0.35 1.48
C ARG A 160 24.39 1.64 1.20
N GLU A 161 24.06 2.31 0.09
CA GLU A 161 24.81 3.46 -0.41
C GLU A 161 24.41 4.76 0.29
N ASP A 162 23.10 5.05 0.42
CA ASP A 162 22.64 6.32 0.98
C ASP A 162 22.55 6.30 2.51
N PHE A 163 22.22 5.13 3.09
CA PHE A 163 22.00 5.02 4.55
C PHE A 163 23.07 4.24 5.30
N GLY A 164 24.03 3.59 4.61
CA GLY A 164 25.10 2.80 5.23
C GLY A 164 24.58 1.58 6.01
N VAL A 165 23.42 1.04 5.61
CA VAL A 165 22.76 -0.08 6.28
C VAL A 165 22.93 -1.36 5.48
N PRO A 166 23.52 -2.44 6.07
CA PRO A 166 23.64 -3.71 5.39
C PRO A 166 22.27 -4.35 5.18
N VAL A 167 22.03 -4.91 3.99
CA VAL A 167 20.84 -5.66 3.63
C VAL A 167 21.21 -7.13 3.55
N GLN A 168 20.57 -7.94 4.41
CA GLN A 168 20.86 -9.37 4.54
C GLN A 168 20.13 -10.19 3.48
N TRP A 169 18.86 -9.84 3.18
CA TRP A 169 18.06 -10.56 2.19
C TRP A 169 17.36 -9.58 1.26
N VAL A 170 17.27 -9.95 -0.01
CA VAL A 170 16.55 -9.22 -1.04
C VAL A 170 15.57 -10.19 -1.70
N GLU A 171 14.29 -10.02 -1.44
CA GLU A 171 13.22 -10.78 -2.06
C GLU A 171 12.80 -10.07 -3.36
N ARG A 172 12.89 -10.76 -4.51
CA ARG A 172 12.78 -10.19 -5.88
C ARG A 172 11.61 -10.73 -6.70
N HIS A 173 10.91 -11.75 -6.22
CA HIS A 173 10.00 -12.53 -7.06
C HIS A 173 8.53 -12.15 -6.92
N SER A 174 8.19 -11.51 -5.83
CA SER A 174 6.81 -11.18 -5.48
C SER A 174 6.16 -10.21 -6.47
N ARG A 175 4.90 -10.49 -6.80
CA ARG A 175 4.06 -9.66 -7.67
C ARG A 175 3.02 -8.86 -6.89
N ASP A 176 2.70 -9.30 -5.67
CA ASP A 176 1.73 -8.66 -4.79
C ASP A 176 2.11 -8.81 -3.30
N THR A 177 1.26 -8.27 -2.42
CA THR A 177 1.53 -8.28 -0.97
C THR A 177 1.50 -9.68 -0.35
N ASN A 178 0.71 -10.63 -0.90
CA ASN A 178 0.70 -12.00 -0.39
C ASN A 178 1.97 -12.73 -0.77
N GLU A 179 2.43 -12.55 -2.02
CA GLU A 179 3.71 -13.09 -2.48
C GLU A 179 4.88 -12.45 -1.74
N ASN A 180 4.88 -11.12 -1.49
CA ASN A 180 5.86 -10.49 -0.59
C ASN A 180 5.94 -11.23 0.76
N ALA A 181 4.79 -11.56 1.33
CA ALA A 181 4.73 -12.22 2.62
C ALA A 181 5.21 -13.67 2.55
N SER A 182 4.74 -14.47 1.57
CA SER A 182 5.12 -15.88 1.43
C SER A 182 6.61 -16.04 1.13
N ASP A 183 7.14 -15.25 0.19
CA ASP A 183 8.51 -15.39 -0.26
C ASP A 183 9.49 -14.86 0.79
N SER A 184 9.16 -13.74 1.46
CA SER A 184 9.91 -13.29 2.65
C SER A 184 9.91 -14.33 3.77
N ALA A 185 8.76 -14.99 4.01
CA ALA A 185 8.66 -16.00 5.05
C ALA A 185 9.55 -17.22 4.77
N VAL A 186 9.72 -17.62 3.51
CA VAL A 186 10.64 -18.69 3.11
C VAL A 186 12.07 -18.32 3.50
N LEU A 187 12.53 -17.12 3.13
CA LEU A 187 13.88 -16.64 3.42
C LEU A 187 14.15 -16.54 4.94
N LEU A 188 13.18 -15.97 5.67
CA LEU A 188 13.31 -15.73 7.10
C LEU A 188 13.28 -17.03 7.92
N ARG A 189 12.40 -17.97 7.57
CA ARG A 189 12.33 -19.28 8.25
C ARG A 189 13.58 -20.10 8.04
N ALA A 190 14.19 -20.06 6.85
CA ALA A 190 15.48 -20.70 6.60
C ALA A 190 16.59 -20.18 7.53
N ALA A 191 16.44 -18.93 8.02
CA ALA A 191 17.33 -18.31 9.01
C ALA A 191 16.85 -18.46 10.46
N GLY A 192 15.78 -19.22 10.73
CA GLY A 192 15.21 -19.42 12.08
C GLY A 192 14.44 -18.20 12.61
N ILE A 193 14.07 -17.26 11.75
CA ILE A 193 13.39 -16.01 12.11
C ILE A 193 11.87 -16.23 12.02
N GLN A 194 11.17 -15.87 13.11
CA GLN A 194 9.71 -15.99 13.19
C GLN A 194 9.04 -14.63 13.48
N ARG A 195 9.69 -13.75 14.26
CA ARG A 195 9.12 -12.46 14.67
C ARG A 195 9.86 -11.31 14.01
N ILE A 196 9.09 -10.42 13.36
CA ILE A 196 9.64 -9.35 12.51
C ILE A 196 9.10 -7.97 12.86
N LEU A 197 9.89 -6.93 12.60
CA LEU A 197 9.40 -5.56 12.42
C LEU A 197 9.01 -5.39 10.96
N LEU A 198 7.72 -5.21 10.69
CA LEU A 198 7.22 -4.98 9.33
C LEU A 198 7.12 -3.48 9.06
N VAL A 199 7.87 -3.00 8.07
CA VAL A 199 7.91 -1.58 7.67
C VAL A 199 7.15 -1.36 6.38
N THR A 200 6.11 -0.57 6.46
CA THR A 200 5.38 -0.02 5.32
C THR A 200 4.68 1.29 5.74
N ASP A 201 3.98 1.97 4.84
CA ASP A 201 3.18 3.14 5.27
C ASP A 201 1.96 2.76 6.10
N ALA A 202 1.47 3.71 6.88
CA ALA A 202 0.43 3.47 7.86
C ALA A 202 -0.91 3.02 7.23
N MET A 203 -1.24 3.48 6.01
CA MET A 203 -2.45 3.07 5.31
C MET A 203 -2.37 1.61 4.83
N HIS A 204 -1.19 1.20 4.37
CA HIS A 204 -0.95 -0.16 3.86
C HIS A 204 -0.70 -1.18 4.98
N MET A 205 -0.36 -0.73 6.19
CA MET A 205 0.04 -1.59 7.31
C MET A 205 -1.01 -2.66 7.67
N PRO A 206 -2.31 -2.38 7.76
CA PRO A 206 -3.28 -3.43 8.13
C PRO A 206 -3.29 -4.59 7.16
N ARG A 207 -3.30 -4.32 5.84
CA ARG A 207 -3.31 -5.35 4.81
C ARG A 207 -2.00 -6.14 4.76
N SER A 208 -0.87 -5.46 4.90
CA SER A 208 0.45 -6.10 4.94
C SER A 208 0.62 -6.98 6.17
N CYS A 209 0.21 -6.49 7.36
CA CYS A 209 0.21 -7.27 8.59
C CYS A 209 -0.55 -8.59 8.41
N ALA A 210 -1.77 -8.53 7.90
CA ALA A 210 -2.60 -9.72 7.69
C ALA A 210 -1.96 -10.72 6.71
N ALA A 211 -1.30 -10.24 5.64
CA ALA A 211 -0.61 -11.12 4.70
C ALA A 211 0.56 -11.85 5.37
N PHE A 212 1.40 -11.13 6.13
CA PHE A 212 2.57 -11.70 6.79
C PHE A 212 2.19 -12.63 7.96
N GLU A 213 1.12 -12.32 8.70
CA GLU A 213 0.57 -13.23 9.73
C GLU A 213 0.04 -14.53 9.10
N ARG A 214 -0.64 -14.45 7.95
CA ARG A 214 -1.08 -15.65 7.20
C ARG A 214 0.10 -16.46 6.70
N ALA A 215 1.16 -15.81 6.28
CA ALA A 215 2.41 -16.49 5.92
C ALA A 215 3.11 -17.11 7.14
N GLY A 216 2.59 -16.95 8.36
CA GLY A 216 3.06 -17.60 9.59
C GLY A 216 4.24 -16.90 10.26
N LEU A 217 4.39 -15.61 10.03
CA LEU A 217 5.32 -14.75 10.76
C LEU A 217 4.57 -13.99 11.86
N ASP A 218 5.22 -13.77 12.99
CA ASP A 218 4.70 -12.93 14.06
C ASP A 218 5.10 -11.46 13.76
N VAL A 219 4.10 -10.64 13.43
CA VAL A 219 4.30 -9.28 12.95
C VAL A 219 4.23 -8.26 14.08
N VAL A 220 5.31 -7.54 14.29
CA VAL A 220 5.31 -6.25 15.00
C VAL A 220 5.22 -5.14 13.98
N ARG A 221 4.15 -4.36 14.02
CA ARG A 221 3.88 -3.30 13.06
C ARG A 221 4.79 -2.10 13.29
N ALA A 222 5.53 -1.69 12.26
CA ALA A 222 6.37 -0.50 12.25
C ALA A 222 5.93 0.45 11.12
N PRO A 223 4.75 1.10 11.27
CA PRO A 223 4.20 1.99 10.26
C PRO A 223 4.96 3.31 10.16
N THR A 224 5.06 3.83 8.93
CA THR A 224 5.59 5.17 8.65
C THR A 224 4.58 5.99 7.83
N MET A 225 4.92 7.23 7.49
CA MET A 225 4.11 8.09 6.60
C MET A 225 2.65 8.27 7.06
N PHE A 226 2.45 8.86 8.22
CA PHE A 226 1.12 9.21 8.71
C PHE A 226 0.66 10.56 8.15
N PHE A 227 -0.36 10.54 7.29
CA PHE A 227 -0.92 11.74 6.63
C PHE A 227 -2.16 12.30 7.35
N GLY A 228 -2.90 11.46 8.07
CA GLY A 228 -4.18 11.81 8.70
C GLY A 228 -4.05 12.46 10.08
N ARG A 229 -2.85 12.57 10.63
CA ARG A 229 -2.64 13.06 12.01
C ARG A 229 -2.83 14.56 12.17
N GLN A 230 -2.50 15.35 11.15
CA GLN A 230 -2.63 16.81 11.24
C GLN A 230 -4.09 17.22 11.07
N ALA A 231 -4.55 18.14 11.90
CA ALA A 231 -5.86 18.76 11.70
C ALA A 231 -5.88 19.54 10.38
N PRO A 232 -7.01 19.48 9.62
CA PRO A 232 -7.12 20.25 8.40
C PRO A 232 -7.15 21.75 8.70
N VAL A 233 -6.43 22.52 7.89
CA VAL A 233 -6.46 23.98 7.84
C VAL A 233 -7.27 24.43 6.61
N LEU A 234 -7.54 25.73 6.46
CA LEU A 234 -8.35 26.25 5.36
C LEU A 234 -7.84 25.77 3.99
N ASN A 235 -6.54 25.83 3.76
CA ASN A 235 -5.91 25.36 2.50
C ASN A 235 -6.08 23.85 2.27
N SER A 236 -6.39 23.06 3.29
CA SER A 236 -6.65 21.63 3.14
C SER A 236 -7.92 21.33 2.33
N TRP A 237 -8.79 22.32 2.14
CA TRP A 237 -10.04 22.22 1.40
C TRP A 237 -9.93 22.71 -0.05
N VAL A 238 -8.75 23.12 -0.48
CA VAL A 238 -8.48 23.47 -1.87
C VAL A 238 -8.19 22.18 -2.65
N PRO A 239 -8.92 21.88 -3.75
CA PRO A 239 -8.67 20.73 -4.58
C PRO A 239 -7.25 20.74 -5.17
N GLY A 240 -6.57 19.60 -5.12
CA GLY A 240 -5.22 19.43 -5.65
C GLY A 240 -4.86 17.95 -5.86
N ALA A 241 -3.75 17.71 -6.55
CA ALA A 241 -3.30 16.37 -6.92
C ALA A 241 -3.03 15.49 -5.69
N GLU A 242 -2.49 16.08 -4.61
CA GLU A 242 -2.13 15.34 -3.40
C GLU A 242 -3.37 14.79 -2.66
N GLY A 243 -4.47 15.56 -2.58
CA GLY A 243 -5.74 15.08 -2.02
C GLY A 243 -6.28 13.88 -2.80
N MET A 244 -6.30 13.98 -4.14
CA MET A 244 -6.75 12.90 -5.02
C MET A 244 -5.86 11.65 -4.88
N ARG A 245 -4.55 11.82 -4.85
CA ARG A 245 -3.60 10.72 -4.67
C ARG A 245 -3.85 9.96 -3.37
N ARG A 246 -4.01 10.68 -2.25
CA ARG A 246 -4.30 10.08 -0.93
C ARG A 246 -5.67 9.41 -0.90
N SER A 247 -6.70 10.06 -1.44
CA SER A 247 -8.05 9.49 -1.52
C SER A 247 -8.08 8.19 -2.32
N ARG A 248 -7.44 8.19 -3.50
CA ARG A 248 -7.34 7.00 -4.35
C ARG A 248 -6.62 5.87 -3.61
N TYR A 249 -5.49 6.15 -2.97
CA TYR A 249 -4.73 5.15 -2.25
C TYR A 249 -5.52 4.60 -1.05
N ALA A 250 -6.14 5.47 -0.26
CA ALA A 250 -6.98 5.03 0.86
C ALA A 250 -8.16 4.16 0.39
N LEU A 251 -8.85 4.53 -0.69
CA LEU A 251 -9.93 3.71 -1.25
C LEU A 251 -9.44 2.33 -1.71
N TYR A 252 -8.26 2.28 -2.33
CA TYR A 252 -7.63 1.01 -2.70
C TYR A 252 -7.37 0.12 -1.47
N GLU A 253 -6.85 0.67 -0.38
CA GLU A 253 -6.59 -0.07 0.86
C GLU A 253 -7.90 -0.48 1.56
N TRP A 254 -8.94 0.38 1.53
CA TRP A 254 -10.27 0.01 2.03
C TRP A 254 -10.88 -1.16 1.26
N MET A 255 -10.79 -1.15 -0.07
CA MET A 255 -11.27 -2.26 -0.91
C MET A 255 -10.52 -3.55 -0.59
N GLY A 256 -9.19 -3.49 -0.47
CA GLY A 256 -8.37 -4.62 -0.08
C GLY A 256 -8.73 -5.15 1.31
N SER A 257 -8.90 -4.28 2.28
CA SER A 257 -9.26 -4.64 3.65
C SER A 257 -10.66 -5.26 3.75
N LEU A 258 -11.63 -4.70 3.02
CA LEU A 258 -12.99 -5.25 2.96
C LEU A 258 -13.00 -6.65 2.33
N TRP A 259 -12.26 -6.83 1.24
CA TRP A 259 -12.13 -8.13 0.58
C TRP A 259 -11.59 -9.21 1.52
N TYR A 260 -10.60 -8.88 2.34
CA TYR A 260 -10.05 -9.82 3.31
C TYR A 260 -11.04 -10.11 4.46
N ARG A 261 -11.79 -9.11 4.94
CA ARG A 261 -12.82 -9.31 5.97
C ARG A 261 -13.94 -10.23 5.48
N LEU A 262 -14.46 -10.01 4.28
CA LEU A 262 -15.52 -10.84 3.69
C LEU A 262 -15.09 -12.30 3.46
N ARG A 263 -13.80 -12.55 3.29
CA ARG A 263 -13.26 -13.92 3.21
C ARG A 263 -12.99 -14.55 4.56
N ALA A 264 -12.77 -13.76 5.59
CA ALA A 264 -12.56 -14.24 6.98
C ALA A 264 -13.86 -14.64 7.68
N ASP A 265 -15.02 -14.10 7.28
CA ASP A 265 -16.34 -14.38 7.87
C ASP A 265 -16.85 -15.81 7.62
N GLY A 266 -16.06 -16.81 7.89
CA GLY A 266 -16.51 -18.20 7.77
C GLY A 266 -15.46 -19.25 8.03
N LYS A 267 -14.22 -18.90 8.36
CA LYS A 267 -13.15 -19.88 8.49
C LYS A 267 -12.20 -19.54 9.64
N ASP A 268 -12.02 -20.54 10.51
CA ASP A 268 -11.00 -20.71 11.56
C ASP A 268 -10.73 -19.53 12.52
N GLY A 269 -10.61 -19.85 13.83
CA GLY A 269 -10.21 -18.92 14.89
C GLY A 269 -8.89 -18.17 14.59
N ARG A 270 -8.03 -18.70 13.71
CA ARG A 270 -6.81 -18.08 13.24
C ARG A 270 -7.07 -16.83 12.41
N GLU A 271 -8.00 -16.85 11.45
CA GLU A 271 -8.34 -15.67 10.64
C GLU A 271 -8.96 -14.57 11.49
N ALA A 272 -9.78 -14.92 12.47
CA ALA A 272 -10.34 -13.95 13.42
C ALA A 272 -9.24 -13.30 14.27
N ALA A 273 -8.25 -14.06 14.74
CA ALA A 273 -7.11 -13.54 15.50
C ALA A 273 -6.24 -12.61 14.65
N ILE A 274 -5.98 -12.95 13.38
CA ILE A 274 -5.26 -12.10 12.42
C ILE A 274 -6.03 -10.80 12.19
N ALA A 275 -7.35 -10.88 11.99
CA ALA A 275 -8.18 -9.71 11.79
C ALA A 275 -8.15 -8.78 13.01
N ALA A 276 -8.29 -9.30 14.21
CA ALA A 276 -8.20 -8.53 15.46
C ALA A 276 -6.82 -7.88 15.61
N LYS A 277 -5.73 -8.62 15.35
CA LYS A 277 -4.36 -8.11 15.46
C LYS A 277 -4.05 -7.02 14.45
N CYS A 278 -4.46 -7.16 13.19
CA CYS A 278 -4.00 -6.33 12.08
C CYS A 278 -4.94 -5.18 11.73
N TYR A 279 -6.24 -5.33 11.92
CA TYR A 279 -7.22 -4.29 11.59
C TYR A 279 -7.73 -3.52 12.82
N GLY A 280 -7.35 -3.95 14.03
CA GLY A 280 -7.83 -3.35 15.27
C GLY A 280 -9.33 -3.57 15.47
N SER A 281 -9.72 -4.06 16.59
CA SER A 281 -11.11 -3.97 17.06
C SER A 281 -11.28 -2.67 17.84
#